data_cae737b213aa7715dda299f0669be559
#
_entry.id   cae737b213aa7715dda299f0669be559
#
_cell.length_a   1.000
_cell.length_b   1.000
_cell.length_c   1.000
_cell.angle_alpha   90.00
_cell.angle_beta   90.00
_cell.angle_gamma   90.00
#
_symmetry.space_group_name_H-M   'P 1'
#
loop_
_entity.id
_entity.type
_entity.pdbx_description
1 polymer ?
#
loop_
_entity_poly.entity_id
_entity_poly.type
_entity_poly.pdbx_seq_one_letter_code
_entity_poly.pdbx_strand_id
1 'polypeptide(L)'
;MTVDLNEARASGFAPAIDALRAEMGQELVIMGHHYQSDDVVAHVDRVGDSLELARMIEDIQARHIVFCGVHFMAESARLLAAPGQAVYLPAPDARCVMSDTTPAPLLEAVLARLGRTGRRIVPLAYVNTSLAVKAVVGRHGGAVCTSANARAMLEWALGQGDGVLFLPDRNLGNNTADQIGLP
;
A
#
# COMPACT_ATOMS: atom_id res chain seq x y z
N MET A 1 -30.57 -7.97 2.12
CA MET A 1 -31.12 -7.73 0.75
C MET A 1 -30.17 -8.39 -0.24
N THR A 2 -30.68 -9.10 -1.24
CA THR A 2 -29.85 -9.68 -2.30
C THR A 2 -29.92 -8.73 -3.49
N VAL A 3 -28.82 -8.14 -3.90
CA VAL A 3 -28.76 -7.27 -5.09
C VAL A 3 -28.84 -8.15 -6.34
N ASP A 4 -29.81 -7.86 -7.22
CA ASP A 4 -29.84 -8.47 -8.55
C ASP A 4 -28.78 -7.81 -9.43
N LEU A 5 -27.71 -8.56 -9.72
CA LEU A 5 -26.60 -8.05 -10.52
C LEU A 5 -26.98 -7.77 -11.98
N ASN A 6 -28.03 -8.39 -12.51
CA ASN A 6 -28.47 -8.11 -13.89
C ASN A 6 -29.25 -6.79 -13.94
N GLU A 7 -30.08 -6.52 -12.93
CA GLU A 7 -30.77 -5.25 -12.77
C GLU A 7 -29.76 -4.10 -12.54
N ALA A 8 -28.78 -4.33 -11.68
CA ALA A 8 -27.71 -3.36 -11.41
C ALA A 8 -26.88 -3.05 -12.66
N ARG A 9 -26.61 -4.04 -13.53
CA ARG A 9 -25.95 -3.81 -14.83
C ARG A 9 -26.79 -2.96 -15.78
N ALA A 10 -28.09 -3.15 -15.79
CA ALA A 10 -29.01 -2.41 -16.68
C ALA A 10 -29.21 -0.96 -16.21
N SER A 11 -29.28 -0.71 -14.92
CA SER A 11 -29.53 0.61 -14.30
C SER A 11 -28.27 1.38 -13.88
N GLY A 12 -27.09 0.76 -14.04
CA GLY A 12 -25.84 1.21 -13.43
C GLY A 12 -25.66 0.70 -12.00
N PHE A 13 -24.42 0.54 -11.56
CA PHE A 13 -24.12 -0.01 -10.22
C PHE A 13 -24.30 1.01 -9.09
N ALA A 14 -24.28 2.32 -9.38
CA ALA A 14 -24.33 3.35 -8.35
C ALA A 14 -25.55 3.25 -7.41
N PRO A 15 -26.81 3.09 -7.89
CA PRO A 15 -27.95 2.93 -6.99
C PRO A 15 -27.87 1.68 -6.10
N ALA A 16 -27.29 0.60 -6.62
CA ALA A 16 -27.11 -0.64 -5.85
C ALA A 16 -26.04 -0.49 -4.76
N ILE A 17 -24.96 0.23 -5.05
CA ILE A 17 -23.90 0.57 -4.06
C ILE A 17 -24.51 1.42 -2.95
N ASP A 18 -25.25 2.46 -3.30
CA ASP A 18 -25.86 3.38 -2.32
C ASP A 18 -26.88 2.65 -1.42
N ALA A 19 -27.67 1.75 -2.00
CA ALA A 19 -28.60 0.92 -1.23
C ALA A 19 -27.89 0.00 -0.24
N LEU A 20 -26.81 -0.66 -0.65
CA LEU A 20 -25.98 -1.51 0.23
C LEU A 20 -25.30 -0.70 1.33
N ARG A 21 -24.78 0.49 1.00
CA ARG A 21 -24.18 1.39 1.99
C ARG A 21 -25.21 1.81 3.05
N ALA A 22 -26.43 2.14 2.63
CA ALA A 22 -27.52 2.49 3.56
C ALA A 22 -27.93 1.31 4.44
N GLU A 23 -28.00 0.10 3.91
CA GLU A 23 -28.34 -1.12 4.65
C GLU A 23 -27.25 -1.49 5.67
N MET A 24 -25.98 -1.45 5.26
CA MET A 24 -24.86 -1.86 6.11
C MET A 24 -24.44 -0.79 7.12
N GLY A 25 -24.73 0.48 6.84
CA GLY A 25 -24.47 1.59 7.75
C GLY A 25 -23.02 1.59 8.27
N GLN A 26 -22.87 1.60 9.58
CA GLN A 26 -21.53 1.67 10.22
C GLN A 26 -20.70 0.38 10.12
N GLU A 27 -21.29 -0.73 9.65
CA GLU A 27 -20.58 -1.99 9.45
C GLU A 27 -19.70 -1.98 8.19
N LEU A 28 -19.88 -1.01 7.28
CA LEU A 28 -19.16 -0.87 6.02
C LEU A 28 -18.44 0.47 5.94
N VAL A 29 -17.17 0.43 5.52
CA VAL A 29 -16.42 1.60 5.06
C VAL A 29 -15.82 1.32 3.70
N ILE A 30 -16.00 2.24 2.75
CA ILE A 30 -15.36 2.21 1.44
C ILE A 30 -14.21 3.21 1.44
N MET A 31 -12.99 2.72 1.22
CA MET A 31 -11.79 3.53 1.11
C MET A 31 -11.34 3.59 -0.35
N GLY A 32 -10.85 4.72 -0.80
CA GLY A 32 -10.37 4.89 -2.17
C GLY A 32 -9.14 5.78 -2.27
N HIS A 33 -8.17 5.34 -3.09
CA HIS A 33 -7.04 6.19 -3.41
C HIS A 33 -7.49 7.34 -4.33
N HIS A 34 -6.95 8.54 -4.13
CA HIS A 34 -7.38 9.75 -4.82
C HIS A 34 -7.18 9.70 -6.36
N TYR A 35 -6.46 8.74 -6.92
CA TYR A 35 -6.34 8.56 -8.36
C TYR A 35 -7.48 7.75 -9.00
N GLN A 36 -8.42 7.21 -8.19
CA GLN A 36 -9.59 6.52 -8.74
C GLN A 36 -10.44 7.47 -9.58
N SER A 37 -11.22 6.92 -10.52
CA SER A 37 -12.15 7.73 -11.31
C SER A 37 -13.22 8.39 -10.41
N ASP A 38 -13.74 9.52 -10.86
CA ASP A 38 -14.77 10.26 -10.12
C ASP A 38 -15.99 9.40 -9.79
N ASP A 39 -16.37 8.49 -10.71
CA ASP A 39 -17.48 7.53 -10.51
C ASP A 39 -17.23 6.60 -9.32
N VAL A 40 -15.97 6.21 -9.06
CA VAL A 40 -15.61 5.39 -7.90
C VAL A 40 -15.54 6.26 -6.66
N VAL A 41 -14.90 7.44 -6.75
CA VAL A 41 -14.72 8.36 -5.63
C VAL A 41 -16.05 8.85 -5.07
N ALA A 42 -17.09 8.99 -5.90
CA ALA A 42 -18.44 9.36 -5.48
C ALA A 42 -19.04 8.43 -4.41
N HIS A 43 -18.59 7.17 -4.34
CA HIS A 43 -19.08 6.17 -3.39
C HIS A 43 -18.12 5.89 -2.23
N VAL A 44 -17.00 6.62 -2.12
CA VAL A 44 -15.95 6.41 -1.12
C VAL A 44 -16.20 7.24 0.14
N ASP A 45 -16.03 6.63 1.31
CA ASP A 45 -16.17 7.30 2.61
C ASP A 45 -14.86 7.97 3.06
N ARG A 46 -13.72 7.42 2.63
CA ARG A 46 -12.38 7.91 2.95
C ARG A 46 -11.50 7.94 1.71
N VAL A 47 -11.05 9.12 1.33
CA VAL A 47 -10.13 9.34 0.20
C VAL A 47 -8.79 9.80 0.73
N GLY A 48 -7.70 9.33 0.13
CA GLY A 48 -6.35 9.74 0.52
C GLY A 48 -5.27 9.14 -0.36
N ASP A 49 -4.02 9.45 -0.03
CA ASP A 49 -2.86 8.76 -0.57
C ASP A 49 -2.59 7.44 0.18
N SER A 50 -1.56 6.70 -0.26
CA SER A 50 -1.23 5.40 0.33
C SER A 50 -0.89 5.46 1.82
N LEU A 51 -0.27 6.54 2.30
CA LEU A 51 0.10 6.72 3.70
C LEU A 51 -1.10 7.16 4.53
N GLU A 52 -1.87 8.11 4.01
CA GLU A 52 -3.08 8.60 4.66
C GLU A 52 -4.08 7.46 4.87
N LEU A 53 -4.36 6.69 3.81
CA LEU A 53 -5.27 5.55 3.88
C LEU A 53 -4.78 4.47 4.86
N ALA A 54 -3.46 4.18 4.87
CA ALA A 54 -2.90 3.23 5.83
C ALA A 54 -3.09 3.68 7.29
N ARG A 55 -2.90 4.96 7.57
CA ARG A 55 -3.12 5.51 8.93
C ARG A 55 -4.59 5.48 9.34
N MET A 56 -5.50 5.75 8.40
CA MET A 56 -6.94 5.73 8.68
C MET A 56 -7.45 4.34 9.07
N ILE A 57 -6.79 3.26 8.64
CA ILE A 57 -7.22 1.88 8.94
C ILE A 57 -7.30 1.63 10.45
N GLU A 58 -6.37 2.14 11.23
CA GLU A 58 -6.31 1.92 12.68
C GLU A 58 -7.53 2.50 13.42
N ASP A 59 -8.14 3.55 12.85
CA ASP A 59 -9.30 4.25 13.42
C ASP A 59 -10.65 3.67 12.94
N ILE A 60 -10.64 2.75 11.96
CA ILE A 60 -11.87 2.18 11.40
C ILE A 60 -12.45 1.13 12.34
N GLN A 61 -13.73 1.33 12.73
CA GLN A 61 -14.48 0.37 13.53
C GLN A 61 -15.36 -0.57 12.71
N ALA A 62 -15.57 -0.26 11.41
CA ALA A 62 -16.40 -1.06 10.52
C ALA A 62 -15.82 -2.47 10.34
N ARG A 63 -16.72 -3.45 10.31
CA ARG A 63 -16.36 -4.86 10.12
C ARG A 63 -15.91 -5.16 8.69
N HIS A 64 -16.46 -4.42 7.73
CA HIS A 64 -16.21 -4.61 6.30
C HIS A 64 -15.54 -3.36 5.73
N ILE A 65 -14.35 -3.54 5.16
CA ILE A 65 -13.57 -2.47 4.54
C ILE A 65 -13.42 -2.81 3.05
N VAL A 66 -14.06 -2.05 2.17
CA VAL A 66 -13.84 -2.14 0.73
C VAL A 66 -12.73 -1.18 0.36
N PHE A 67 -11.66 -1.68 -0.25
CA PHE A 67 -10.49 -0.88 -0.59
C PHE A 67 -10.39 -0.70 -2.11
N CYS A 68 -10.77 0.48 -2.62
CA CYS A 68 -10.66 0.87 -4.02
C CYS A 68 -9.26 1.43 -4.30
N GLY A 69 -8.37 0.54 -4.72
CA GLY A 69 -6.96 0.84 -4.98
C GLY A 69 -6.27 -0.34 -5.64
N VAL A 70 -4.93 -0.35 -5.63
CA VAL A 70 -4.15 -1.46 -6.16
C VAL A 70 -3.84 -2.50 -5.08
N HIS A 71 -3.48 -3.70 -5.50
CA HIS A 71 -3.32 -4.89 -4.67
C HIS A 71 -2.46 -4.65 -3.42
N PHE A 72 -1.25 -4.08 -3.55
CA PHE A 72 -0.35 -3.86 -2.41
C PHE A 72 -0.94 -2.93 -1.32
N MET A 73 -1.85 -2.03 -1.70
CA MET A 73 -2.55 -1.15 -0.72
C MET A 73 -3.56 -1.94 0.09
N ALA A 74 -4.35 -2.80 -0.58
CA ALA A 74 -5.29 -3.69 0.11
C ALA A 74 -4.57 -4.70 1.01
N GLU A 75 -3.41 -5.23 0.59
CA GLU A 75 -2.54 -6.04 1.45
C GLU A 75 -2.12 -5.27 2.70
N SER A 76 -1.69 -4.02 2.54
CA SER A 76 -1.28 -3.17 3.67
C SER A 76 -2.47 -2.85 4.58
N ALA A 77 -3.63 -2.53 4.01
CA ALA A 77 -4.86 -2.34 4.75
C ALA A 77 -5.23 -3.59 5.57
N ARG A 78 -5.12 -4.79 4.98
CA ARG A 78 -5.40 -6.05 5.70
C ARG A 78 -4.42 -6.30 6.85
N LEU A 79 -3.15 -5.92 6.68
CA LEU A 79 -2.13 -6.06 7.72
C LEU A 79 -2.42 -5.17 8.94
N LEU A 80 -2.92 -3.95 8.70
CA LEU A 80 -3.20 -2.95 9.73
C LEU A 80 -4.61 -3.08 10.34
N ALA A 81 -5.52 -3.76 9.64
CA ALA A 81 -6.88 -3.98 10.10
C ALA A 81 -6.93 -4.82 11.38
N ALA A 82 -7.85 -4.47 12.28
CA ALA A 82 -8.06 -5.18 13.54
C ALA A 82 -8.52 -6.64 13.32
N PRO A 83 -8.30 -7.53 14.31
CA PRO A 83 -8.90 -8.86 14.29
C PRO A 83 -10.43 -8.80 14.11
N GLY A 84 -10.95 -9.58 13.19
CA GLY A 84 -12.39 -9.62 12.87
C GLY A 84 -12.84 -8.66 11.77
N GLN A 85 -12.01 -7.71 11.35
CA GLN A 85 -12.28 -6.90 10.17
C GLN A 85 -11.92 -7.67 8.89
N ALA A 86 -12.73 -7.52 7.85
CA ALA A 86 -12.49 -8.07 6.52
C ALA A 86 -12.17 -6.93 5.52
N VAL A 87 -11.09 -7.09 4.75
CA VAL A 87 -10.71 -6.16 3.69
C VAL A 87 -11.01 -6.80 2.34
N TYR A 88 -11.75 -6.10 1.51
CA TYR A 88 -12.17 -6.53 0.19
C TYR A 88 -11.52 -5.65 -0.88
N LEU A 89 -10.97 -6.27 -1.91
CA LEU A 89 -10.41 -5.59 -3.09
C LEU A 89 -11.32 -5.86 -4.29
N PRO A 90 -12.08 -4.87 -4.80
CA PRO A 90 -13.02 -5.07 -5.89
C PRO A 90 -12.38 -5.52 -7.20
N ALA A 91 -11.14 -5.08 -7.45
CA ALA A 91 -10.37 -5.43 -8.64
C ALA A 91 -9.05 -6.13 -8.22
N PRO A 92 -9.06 -7.47 -8.00
CA PRO A 92 -7.87 -8.22 -7.56
C PRO A 92 -6.70 -8.11 -8.54
N ASP A 93 -6.98 -7.89 -9.82
CA ASP A 93 -6.00 -7.76 -10.88
C ASP A 93 -5.41 -6.33 -11.00
N ALA A 94 -5.89 -5.38 -10.21
CA ALA A 94 -5.34 -4.03 -10.16
C ALA A 94 -3.96 -4.07 -9.50
N ARG A 95 -2.92 -4.25 -10.32
CA ARG A 95 -1.52 -4.36 -9.87
C ARG A 95 -0.74 -3.10 -10.23
N CYS A 96 0.30 -2.85 -9.47
CA CYS A 96 1.29 -1.82 -9.79
C CYS A 96 2.49 -2.49 -10.49
N VAL A 97 2.77 -2.13 -11.73
CA VAL A 97 3.89 -2.69 -12.51
C VAL A 97 5.22 -2.52 -11.76
N MET A 98 5.43 -1.38 -11.13
CA MET A 98 6.63 -1.12 -10.34
C MET A 98 6.75 -2.06 -9.13
N SER A 99 5.62 -2.37 -8.47
CA SER A 99 5.57 -3.35 -7.37
C SER A 99 6.08 -4.73 -7.79
N ASP A 100 5.81 -5.13 -9.02
CA ASP A 100 6.17 -6.45 -9.56
C ASP A 100 7.64 -6.54 -10.02
N THR A 101 8.37 -5.42 -10.11
CA THR A 101 9.78 -5.40 -10.56
C THR A 101 10.77 -5.99 -9.55
N THR A 102 10.39 -6.04 -8.28
CA THR A 102 11.27 -6.52 -7.20
C THR A 102 10.58 -7.63 -6.41
N PRO A 103 10.56 -8.88 -6.91
CA PRO A 103 10.01 -10.00 -6.15
C PRO A 103 10.87 -10.32 -4.92
N ALA A 104 10.23 -10.78 -3.83
CA ALA A 104 10.90 -11.06 -2.56
C ALA A 104 12.13 -11.99 -2.66
N PRO A 105 12.13 -13.08 -3.47
CA PRO A 105 13.32 -13.93 -3.64
C PRO A 105 14.51 -13.17 -4.25
N LEU A 106 14.27 -12.23 -5.17
CA LEU A 106 15.31 -11.39 -5.73
C LEU A 106 15.92 -10.48 -4.67
N LEU A 107 15.07 -9.82 -3.87
CA LEU A 107 15.54 -8.97 -2.79
C LEU A 107 16.38 -9.75 -1.77
N GLU A 108 15.96 -10.94 -1.36
CA GLU A 108 16.74 -11.83 -0.47
C GLU A 108 18.12 -12.14 -1.06
N ALA A 109 18.18 -12.52 -2.34
CA ALA A 109 19.44 -12.85 -3.01
C ALA A 109 20.38 -11.64 -3.08
N VAL A 110 19.84 -10.45 -3.36
CA VAL A 110 20.63 -9.19 -3.41
C VAL A 110 21.16 -8.85 -2.03
N LEU A 111 20.34 -8.88 -0.98
CA LEU A 111 20.76 -8.59 0.39
C LEU A 111 21.80 -9.59 0.89
N ALA A 112 21.62 -10.88 0.61
CA ALA A 112 22.60 -11.91 0.93
C ALA A 112 23.93 -11.67 0.23
N ARG A 113 23.92 -11.21 -1.02
CA ARG A 113 25.14 -10.86 -1.76
C ARG A 113 25.84 -9.62 -1.17
N LEU A 114 25.07 -8.58 -0.87
CA LEU A 114 25.60 -7.35 -0.26
C LEU A 114 26.18 -7.62 1.13
N GLY A 115 25.55 -8.47 1.94
CA GLY A 115 26.05 -8.88 3.26
C GLY A 115 27.43 -9.55 3.23
N ARG A 116 27.81 -10.21 2.11
CA ARG A 116 29.16 -10.79 1.96
C ARG A 116 30.28 -9.73 1.88
N THR A 117 29.94 -8.49 1.64
CA THR A 117 30.93 -7.38 1.64
C THR A 117 31.37 -6.97 3.03
N GLY A 118 30.75 -7.51 4.07
CA GLY A 118 30.94 -7.09 5.48
C GLY A 118 30.26 -5.76 5.84
N ARG A 119 29.59 -5.12 4.87
CA ARG A 119 28.87 -3.87 5.08
C ARG A 119 27.43 -4.16 5.51
N ARG A 120 26.93 -3.38 6.46
CA ARG A 120 25.52 -3.40 6.85
C ARG A 120 24.70 -2.54 5.89
N ILE A 121 23.97 -3.17 4.98
CA ILE A 121 23.10 -2.50 4.03
C ILE A 121 21.65 -2.58 4.53
N VAL A 122 21.04 -1.42 4.74
CA VAL A 122 19.65 -1.30 5.22
C VAL A 122 18.70 -1.21 4.03
N PRO A 123 17.74 -2.15 3.86
CA PRO A 123 16.75 -2.03 2.80
C PRO A 123 15.69 -0.99 3.19
N LEU A 124 15.41 -0.06 2.27
CA LEU A 124 14.34 0.94 2.39
C LEU A 124 13.39 0.77 1.20
N ALA A 125 12.20 0.27 1.49
CA ALA A 125 11.21 -0.01 0.45
C ALA A 125 10.20 1.12 0.31
N TYR A 126 9.96 1.54 -0.92
CA TYR A 126 8.78 2.35 -1.23
C TYR A 126 7.51 1.53 -1.04
N VAL A 127 6.44 2.16 -0.58
CA VAL A 127 5.18 1.50 -0.15
C VAL A 127 4.54 0.61 -1.20
N ASN A 128 4.80 0.87 -2.49
CA ASN A 128 4.27 0.08 -3.60
C ASN A 128 4.99 -1.27 -3.83
N THR A 129 5.27 -1.97 -2.77
CA THR A 129 5.83 -3.31 -2.77
C THR A 129 4.85 -4.30 -2.12
N SER A 130 4.93 -5.59 -2.48
CA SER A 130 4.11 -6.64 -1.87
C SER A 130 4.44 -6.83 -0.38
N LEU A 131 3.52 -7.42 0.38
CA LEU A 131 3.79 -7.81 1.78
C LEU A 131 4.98 -8.78 1.89
N ALA A 132 5.18 -9.66 0.92
CA ALA A 132 6.33 -10.56 0.90
C ALA A 132 7.66 -9.77 0.87
N VAL A 133 7.74 -8.72 0.06
CA VAL A 133 8.90 -7.81 0.01
C VAL A 133 9.05 -7.05 1.33
N LYS A 134 7.97 -6.49 1.86
CA LYS A 134 7.97 -5.77 3.16
C LYS A 134 8.44 -6.68 4.30
N ALA A 135 8.06 -7.96 4.29
CA ALA A 135 8.53 -8.94 5.27
C ALA A 135 10.05 -9.18 5.16
N VAL A 136 10.61 -9.26 3.95
CA VAL A 136 12.07 -9.32 3.75
C VAL A 136 12.74 -8.08 4.32
N VAL A 137 12.25 -6.90 3.95
CA VAL A 137 12.76 -5.61 4.43
C VAL A 137 12.80 -5.57 5.97
N GLY A 138 11.70 -5.95 6.63
CA GLY A 138 11.63 -5.99 8.10
C GLY A 138 12.62 -6.96 8.72
N ARG A 139 12.78 -8.17 8.17
CA ARG A 139 13.78 -9.15 8.67
C ARG A 139 15.22 -8.65 8.60
N HIS A 140 15.52 -7.78 7.64
CA HIS A 140 16.85 -7.17 7.48
C HIS A 140 17.00 -5.81 8.19
N GLY A 141 16.08 -5.47 9.11
CA GLY A 141 16.13 -4.23 9.88
C GLY A 141 15.86 -2.97 9.07
N GLY A 142 15.19 -3.12 7.95
CA GLY A 142 14.77 -2.02 7.09
C GLY A 142 13.40 -1.45 7.42
N ALA A 143 12.92 -0.55 6.58
CA ALA A 143 11.65 0.12 6.75
C ALA A 143 10.93 0.36 5.42
N VAL A 144 9.69 0.85 5.51
CA VAL A 144 8.87 1.26 4.36
C VAL A 144 8.72 2.78 4.37
N CYS A 145 8.79 3.41 3.20
CA CYS A 145 8.55 4.83 3.02
C CYS A 145 7.48 5.09 1.95
N THR A 146 7.02 6.33 1.91
CA THR A 146 6.23 6.90 0.81
C THR A 146 6.96 8.11 0.23
N SER A 147 6.46 8.68 -0.88
CA SER A 147 7.03 9.93 -1.42
C SER A 147 6.98 11.08 -0.40
N ALA A 148 5.96 11.11 0.46
CA ALA A 148 5.79 12.15 1.48
C ALA A 148 6.86 12.11 2.59
N ASN A 149 7.45 10.96 2.89
CA ASN A 149 8.42 10.78 3.98
C ASN A 149 9.75 10.14 3.54
N ALA A 150 9.99 10.00 2.23
CA ALA A 150 11.19 9.33 1.70
C ALA A 150 12.49 9.91 2.26
N ARG A 151 12.59 11.25 2.35
CA ARG A 151 13.77 11.94 2.88
C ARG A 151 14.06 11.53 4.32
N ALA A 152 13.09 11.68 5.22
CA ALA A 152 13.26 11.35 6.63
C ALA A 152 13.60 9.87 6.84
N MET A 153 12.99 9.00 6.03
CA MET A 153 13.26 7.56 6.09
C MET A 153 14.61 7.18 5.52
N LEU A 154 15.11 7.88 4.49
CA LEU A 154 16.45 7.68 3.96
C LEU A 154 17.52 8.13 4.97
N GLU A 155 17.35 9.32 5.56
CA GLU A 155 18.23 9.83 6.64
C GLU A 155 18.26 8.85 7.82
N TRP A 156 17.11 8.33 8.25
CA TRP A 156 17.03 7.30 9.29
C TRP A 156 17.80 6.03 8.89
N ALA A 157 17.58 5.50 7.68
CA ALA A 157 18.22 4.27 7.22
C ALA A 157 19.76 4.40 7.13
N LEU A 158 20.26 5.57 6.71
CA LEU A 158 21.69 5.88 6.69
C LEU A 158 22.30 5.87 8.10
N GLY A 159 21.55 6.25 9.12
CA GLY A 159 21.95 6.16 10.52
C GLY A 159 21.98 4.73 11.07
N GLN A 160 21.40 3.76 10.37
CA GLN A 160 21.32 2.36 10.81
C GLN A 160 22.41 1.45 10.22
N GLY A 161 23.12 1.88 9.17
CA GLY A 161 24.09 1.02 8.49
C GLY A 161 25.10 1.78 7.61
N ASP A 162 25.90 1.02 6.87
CA ASP A 162 26.95 1.56 6.00
C ASP A 162 26.44 1.99 4.62
N GLY A 163 25.18 1.71 4.33
CA GLY A 163 24.52 2.08 3.09
C GLY A 163 23.07 1.65 3.06
N VAL A 164 22.35 2.17 2.08
CA VAL A 164 20.91 1.90 1.92
C VAL A 164 20.65 1.26 0.55
N LEU A 165 19.83 0.20 0.54
CA LEU A 165 19.25 -0.34 -0.67
C LEU A 165 17.83 0.19 -0.82
N PHE A 166 17.65 1.25 -1.61
CA PHE A 166 16.34 1.83 -1.90
C PHE A 166 15.65 1.04 -3.03
N LEU A 167 14.40 0.63 -2.83
CA LEU A 167 13.64 -0.19 -3.79
C LEU A 167 12.13 0.12 -3.77
N PRO A 168 11.37 -0.17 -4.84
CA PRO A 168 11.81 -0.50 -6.19
C PRO A 168 12.07 0.75 -7.03
N ASP A 169 11.64 1.93 -6.57
CA ASP A 169 11.66 3.19 -7.31
C ASP A 169 13.07 3.83 -7.28
N ARG A 170 13.83 3.56 -8.33
CA ARG A 170 15.15 4.14 -8.52
C ARG A 170 15.13 5.67 -8.57
N ASN A 171 14.10 6.25 -9.23
CA ASN A 171 14.05 7.70 -9.41
C ASN A 171 13.77 8.41 -8.09
N LEU A 172 12.80 7.90 -7.31
CA LEU A 172 12.56 8.43 -5.98
C LEU A 172 13.79 8.30 -5.09
N GLY A 173 14.47 7.15 -5.13
CA GLY A 173 15.71 6.93 -4.37
C GLY A 173 16.80 7.95 -4.73
N ASN A 174 17.12 8.11 -6.02
CA ASN A 174 18.13 9.05 -6.50
C ASN A 174 17.76 10.50 -6.16
N ASN A 175 16.52 10.93 -6.48
CA ASN A 175 16.08 12.30 -6.20
C ASN A 175 16.12 12.61 -4.69
N THR A 176 15.82 11.62 -3.85
CA THR A 176 15.88 11.78 -2.39
C THR A 176 17.34 11.86 -1.91
N ALA A 177 18.24 11.06 -2.50
CA ALA A 177 19.67 11.11 -2.21
C ALA A 177 20.27 12.48 -2.59
N ASP A 178 19.93 13.00 -3.76
CA ASP A 178 20.36 14.34 -4.21
C ASP A 178 19.88 15.43 -3.26
N GLN A 179 18.65 15.36 -2.75
CA GLN A 179 18.09 16.33 -1.80
C GLN A 179 18.85 16.40 -0.46
N ILE A 180 19.52 15.32 -0.07
CA ILE A 180 20.32 15.27 1.16
C ILE A 180 21.82 15.33 0.90
N GLY A 181 22.23 15.60 -0.36
CA GLY A 181 23.60 15.79 -0.75
C GLY A 181 24.46 14.52 -0.81
N LEU A 182 23.84 13.36 -1.01
CA LEU A 182 24.57 12.13 -1.28
C LEU A 182 25.12 12.11 -2.72
N PRO A 183 26.31 11.55 -2.93
CA PRO A 183 26.91 11.42 -4.26
C PRO A 183 26.20 10.39 -5.13
#